data_616635bdb3eec56cc8711aa5f3560763
#
_entry.id   616635bdb3eec56cc8711aa5f3560763
#
_cell.length_a   1.000
_cell.length_b   1.000
_cell.length_c   1.000
_cell.angle_alpha   90.00
_cell.angle_beta   90.00
_cell.angle_gamma   90.00
#
_symmetry.space_group_name_H-M   'P 1'
#
loop_
_entity.id
_entity.type
_entity.pdbx_description
1 polymer ?
#
loop_
_entity_poly.entity_id
_entity_poly.type
_entity_poly.pdbx_seq_one_letter_code
_entity_poly.pdbx_strand_id
1 'polypeptide(L)'
;MERNVTMAEISDGKLYSRDDMVKAGCDDCRGCSACCHGMGNSIVLDPYDVYRLTALRGDTLEHLLEEKKVEWNVVDGQILPNLALRSGADEACGFLNEAGRCRIHAYRPGICRLFPLGRFYENGSFQYFLQIHECK
;
A
#
# COMPACT_ATOMS: atom_id res chain seq x y z
N MET A 1 -3.71 -5.05 -5.20
CA MET A 1 -3.63 -6.45 -5.69
C MET A 1 -4.95 -7.12 -5.44
N GLU A 2 -5.74 -7.28 -6.47
CA GLU A 2 -6.87 -8.21 -6.41
C GLU A 2 -6.28 -9.62 -6.51
N ARG A 3 -5.89 -10.15 -5.37
CA ARG A 3 -5.60 -11.58 -5.25
C ARG A 3 -6.89 -12.28 -4.90
N ASN A 4 -7.32 -13.18 -5.72
CA ASN A 4 -8.43 -14.08 -5.44
C ASN A 4 -7.94 -15.15 -4.43
N VAL A 5 -7.62 -14.71 -3.22
CA VAL A 5 -7.07 -15.51 -2.13
C VAL A 5 -8.01 -15.45 -0.93
N THR A 6 -8.16 -16.54 -0.24
CA THR A 6 -8.96 -16.57 0.98
C THR A 6 -8.14 -16.07 2.18
N MET A 7 -8.82 -15.54 3.19
CA MET A 7 -8.18 -15.14 4.45
C MET A 7 -7.35 -16.26 5.07
N ALA A 8 -7.80 -17.51 4.93
CA ALA A 8 -7.11 -18.68 5.45
C ALA A 8 -5.75 -18.94 4.76
N GLU A 9 -5.60 -18.52 3.50
CA GLU A 9 -4.37 -18.72 2.73
C GLU A 9 -3.32 -17.64 3.00
N ILE A 10 -3.75 -16.42 3.34
CA ILE A 10 -2.84 -15.27 3.49
C ILE A 10 -2.57 -14.85 4.91
N SER A 11 -3.36 -15.32 5.89
CA SER A 11 -3.24 -14.91 7.28
C SER A 11 -2.96 -16.09 8.22
N ASP A 12 -2.57 -15.76 9.43
CA ASP A 12 -2.41 -16.73 10.53
C ASP A 12 -3.75 -17.18 11.16
N GLY A 13 -4.88 -16.77 10.57
CA GLY A 13 -6.22 -17.08 11.03
C GLY A 13 -6.67 -16.27 12.25
N LYS A 14 -5.89 -15.29 12.68
CA LYS A 14 -6.20 -14.42 13.82
C LYS A 14 -6.63 -13.04 13.35
N LEU A 15 -7.49 -12.41 14.13
CA LEU A 15 -7.82 -10.99 14.01
C LEU A 15 -7.20 -10.24 15.20
N TYR A 16 -6.64 -9.09 14.89
CA TYR A 16 -5.93 -8.23 15.83
C TYR A 16 -6.68 -6.93 16.02
N SER A 17 -6.67 -6.42 17.23
CA SER A 17 -7.14 -5.07 17.56
C SER A 17 -6.00 -4.05 17.37
N ARG A 18 -6.32 -2.78 17.56
CA ARG A 18 -5.30 -1.71 17.55
C ARG A 18 -4.30 -1.79 18.70
N ASP A 19 -4.64 -2.53 19.76
CA ASP A 19 -3.84 -2.64 20.98
C ASP A 19 -2.97 -3.91 20.99
N ASP A 20 -3.09 -4.75 19.95
CA ASP A 20 -2.32 -5.97 19.82
C ASP A 20 -0.98 -5.73 19.13
N MET A 21 0.02 -6.49 19.55
CA MET A 21 1.33 -6.53 18.89
C MET A 21 1.42 -7.74 17.97
N VAL A 22 1.93 -7.53 16.76
CA VAL A 22 2.21 -8.61 15.80
C VAL A 22 3.71 -8.76 15.60
N LYS A 23 4.16 -9.99 15.37
CA LYS A 23 5.56 -10.27 15.06
C LYS A 23 5.76 -10.18 13.54
N ALA A 24 6.42 -9.12 13.10
CA ALA A 24 6.82 -8.93 11.71
C ALA A 24 8.30 -8.58 11.63
N GLY A 25 9.05 -9.28 10.78
CA GLY A 25 10.48 -9.06 10.57
C GLY A 25 10.74 -8.24 9.31
N CYS A 26 10.51 -6.93 9.35
CA CYS A 26 10.68 -6.08 8.16
C CYS A 26 12.07 -5.45 8.01
N ASP A 27 12.94 -5.55 9.01
CA ASP A 27 14.30 -4.95 9.04
C ASP A 27 14.33 -3.51 8.48
N ASP A 28 13.36 -2.68 8.89
CA ASP A 28 13.17 -1.31 8.41
C ASP A 28 13.14 -1.20 6.86
N CYS A 29 12.64 -2.22 6.18
CA CYS A 29 12.58 -2.33 4.72
C CYS A 29 13.94 -2.21 4.03
N ARG A 30 15.05 -2.51 4.70
CA ARG A 30 16.39 -2.44 4.11
C ARG A 30 16.57 -3.53 3.06
N GLY A 31 16.83 -3.10 1.82
CA GLY A 31 17.04 -4.00 0.69
C GLY A 31 15.80 -4.80 0.28
N CYS A 32 14.64 -4.52 0.86
CA CYS A 32 13.36 -5.15 0.51
C CYS A 32 12.49 -4.17 -0.27
N SER A 33 11.85 -4.65 -1.32
CA SER A 33 10.88 -3.91 -2.12
C SER A 33 9.67 -4.76 -2.53
N ALA A 34 9.50 -5.93 -1.93
CA ALA A 34 8.47 -6.90 -2.33
C ALA A 34 7.06 -6.29 -2.36
N CYS A 35 6.68 -5.50 -1.36
CA CYS A 35 5.37 -4.83 -1.33
C CYS A 35 5.21 -3.69 -2.34
N CYS A 36 6.28 -3.30 -3.04
CA CYS A 36 6.27 -2.29 -4.10
C CYS A 36 6.13 -2.89 -5.50
N HIS A 37 5.94 -4.19 -5.62
CA HIS A 37 5.76 -4.90 -6.89
C HIS A 37 4.42 -5.63 -6.93
N GLY A 38 3.83 -5.75 -8.12
CA GLY A 38 2.63 -6.53 -8.37
C GLY A 38 1.40 -6.10 -7.55
N MET A 39 1.36 -4.86 -7.07
CA MET A 39 0.25 -4.37 -6.24
C MET A 39 -0.97 -3.92 -7.08
N GLY A 40 -0.84 -3.90 -8.40
CA GLY A 40 -1.90 -3.43 -9.29
C GLY A 40 -2.36 -2.02 -8.91
N ASN A 41 -3.65 -1.80 -8.88
CA ASN A 41 -4.30 -0.55 -8.48
C ASN A 41 -4.84 -0.59 -7.03
N SER A 42 -4.31 -1.49 -6.20
CA SER A 42 -4.84 -1.74 -4.85
C SER A 42 -4.47 -0.67 -3.81
N ILE A 43 -3.49 0.19 -4.11
CA ILE A 43 -3.07 1.24 -3.19
C ILE A 43 -3.89 2.51 -3.45
N VAL A 44 -5.15 2.45 -3.05
CA VAL A 44 -6.08 3.59 -3.14
C VAL A 44 -5.69 4.63 -2.08
N LEU A 45 -5.66 5.89 -2.50
CA LEU A 45 -5.28 7.01 -1.66
C LEU A 45 -6.51 7.67 -1.04
N ASP A 46 -6.53 7.78 0.27
CA ASP A 46 -7.51 8.60 0.97
C ASP A 46 -7.12 10.10 0.93
N PRO A 47 -7.99 11.02 1.36
CA PRO A 47 -7.65 12.45 1.38
C PRO A 47 -6.42 12.78 2.20
N TYR A 48 -6.14 12.05 3.27
CA TYR A 48 -4.96 12.27 4.09
C TYR A 48 -3.69 11.76 3.39
N ASP A 49 -3.78 10.67 2.66
CA ASP A 49 -2.67 10.17 1.83
C ASP A 49 -2.30 11.19 0.74
N VAL A 50 -3.29 11.75 0.06
CA VAL A 50 -3.08 12.81 -0.93
C VAL A 50 -2.42 14.04 -0.28
N TYR A 51 -2.90 14.47 0.89
CA TYR A 51 -2.29 15.57 1.64
C TYR A 51 -0.82 15.29 1.98
N ARG A 52 -0.48 14.09 2.43
CA ARG A 52 0.90 13.70 2.73
C ARG A 52 1.80 13.72 1.50
N LEU A 53 1.30 13.24 0.38
CA LEU A 53 2.05 13.20 -0.88
C LEU A 53 2.21 14.57 -1.51
N THR A 54 1.29 15.49 -1.28
CA THR A 54 1.32 16.84 -1.86
C THR A 54 1.87 17.86 -0.88
N ALA A 55 1.09 18.28 0.12
CA ALA A 55 1.45 19.38 1.01
C ALA A 55 2.72 19.12 1.83
N LEU A 56 2.88 17.90 2.40
CA LEU A 56 4.04 17.60 3.24
C LEU A 56 5.31 17.33 2.42
N ARG A 57 5.16 16.74 1.24
CA ARG A 57 6.29 16.49 0.35
C ARG A 57 6.66 17.70 -0.51
N GLY A 58 5.73 18.64 -0.68
CA GLY A 58 5.93 19.82 -1.54
C GLY A 58 5.67 19.52 -3.02
N ASP A 59 4.66 18.72 -3.31
CA ASP A 59 4.24 18.35 -4.66
C ASP A 59 2.78 18.74 -4.91
N THR A 60 2.26 18.50 -6.09
CA THR A 60 0.84 18.67 -6.44
C THR A 60 0.26 17.38 -6.98
N LEU A 61 -1.04 17.19 -6.86
CA LEU A 61 -1.71 16.01 -7.40
C LEU A 61 -1.61 16.00 -8.94
N GLU A 62 -1.75 17.14 -9.59
CA GLU A 62 -1.61 17.30 -11.03
C GLU A 62 -0.23 16.81 -11.49
N HIS A 63 0.84 17.25 -10.84
CA HIS A 63 2.19 16.83 -11.16
C HIS A 63 2.38 15.33 -10.96
N LEU A 64 1.83 14.74 -9.90
CA LEU A 64 1.90 13.29 -9.66
C LEU A 64 1.14 12.49 -10.73
N LEU A 65 0.06 13.01 -11.25
CA LEU A 65 -0.69 12.42 -12.38
C LEU A 65 0.09 12.52 -13.70
N GLU A 66 0.68 13.68 -13.99
CA GLU A 66 1.51 13.92 -15.18
C GLU A 66 2.73 13.00 -15.19
N GLU A 67 3.40 12.84 -14.05
CA GLU A 67 4.54 11.94 -13.84
C GLU A 67 4.15 10.44 -13.79
N LYS A 68 2.85 10.13 -13.92
CA LYS A 68 2.32 8.77 -13.80
C LYS A 68 2.76 8.06 -12.52
N LYS A 69 2.79 8.80 -11.41
CA LYS A 69 3.02 8.28 -10.05
C LYS A 69 1.71 7.95 -9.36
N VAL A 70 0.66 8.64 -9.77
CA VAL A 70 -0.72 8.46 -9.34
C VAL A 70 -1.59 8.37 -10.57
N GLU A 71 -2.64 7.60 -10.52
CA GLU A 71 -3.64 7.48 -11.57
C GLU A 71 -5.04 7.47 -10.98
N TRP A 72 -6.05 7.78 -11.80
CA TRP A 72 -7.44 7.66 -11.41
C TRP A 72 -7.95 6.25 -11.67
N ASN A 73 -8.71 5.73 -10.71
CA ASN A 73 -9.32 4.42 -10.81
C ASN A 73 -10.78 4.44 -10.34
N VAL A 74 -11.59 3.53 -10.84
CA VAL A 74 -12.96 3.34 -10.38
C VAL A 74 -12.97 2.25 -9.32
N VAL A 75 -13.35 2.60 -8.10
CA VAL A 75 -13.46 1.70 -6.96
C VAL A 75 -14.88 1.82 -6.39
N ASP A 76 -15.63 0.75 -6.42
CA ASP A 76 -17.03 0.69 -5.94
C ASP A 76 -17.91 1.83 -6.51
N GLY A 77 -17.73 2.12 -7.81
CA GLY A 77 -18.48 3.18 -8.51
C GLY A 77 -17.99 4.61 -8.23
N GLN A 78 -16.90 4.77 -7.47
CA GLN A 78 -16.28 6.08 -7.19
C GLN A 78 -14.95 6.22 -7.93
N ILE A 79 -14.64 7.42 -8.39
CA ILE A 79 -13.34 7.74 -9.00
C ILE A 79 -12.40 8.16 -7.88
N LEU A 80 -11.39 7.33 -7.62
CA LEU A 80 -10.41 7.55 -6.56
C LEU A 80 -8.98 7.50 -7.12
N PRO A 81 -8.05 8.27 -6.55
CA PRO A 81 -6.65 8.17 -6.92
C PRO A 81 -6.00 6.93 -6.29
N ASN A 82 -5.09 6.30 -7.03
CA ASN A 82 -4.23 5.22 -6.52
C ASN A 82 -2.79 5.40 -6.98
N LEU A 83 -1.86 4.77 -6.28
CA LEU A 83 -0.47 4.71 -6.73
C LEU A 83 -0.39 3.95 -8.05
N ALA A 84 0.32 4.53 -9.01
CA ALA A 84 0.51 3.92 -10.32
C ALA A 84 1.76 3.03 -10.34
N LEU A 85 1.70 1.97 -11.14
CA LEU A 85 2.85 1.14 -11.45
C LEU A 85 3.63 1.73 -12.64
N ARG A 86 4.93 1.51 -12.67
CA ARG A 86 5.73 1.78 -13.86
C ARG A 86 5.36 0.85 -14.99
N SER A 87 5.40 1.37 -16.20
CA SER A 87 5.30 0.53 -17.39
C SER A 87 6.51 -0.41 -17.47
N GLY A 88 6.26 -1.71 -17.55
CA GLY A 88 7.31 -2.73 -17.62
C GLY A 88 6.88 -4.05 -17.01
N ALA A 89 7.69 -5.08 -17.21
CA ALA A 89 7.41 -6.43 -16.74
C ALA A 89 7.56 -6.60 -15.21
N ASP A 90 8.20 -5.66 -14.54
CA ASP A 90 8.46 -5.71 -13.10
C ASP A 90 7.27 -5.22 -12.25
N GLU A 91 6.26 -4.61 -12.88
CA GLU A 91 5.08 -4.07 -12.21
C GLU A 91 5.40 -3.30 -10.92
N ALA A 92 6.47 -2.54 -10.94
CA ALA A 92 6.98 -1.82 -9.78
C ALA A 92 6.23 -0.51 -9.54
N CYS A 93 6.06 -0.15 -8.26
CA CYS A 93 5.51 1.15 -7.87
C CYS A 93 6.29 2.31 -8.51
N GLY A 94 5.58 3.31 -9.03
CA GLY A 94 6.17 4.49 -9.65
C GLY A 94 7.13 5.28 -8.74
N PHE A 95 7.05 5.10 -7.43
CA PHE A 95 7.94 5.71 -6.44
C PHE A 95 9.14 4.84 -6.02
N LEU A 96 9.27 3.63 -6.56
CA LEU A 96 10.45 2.80 -6.29
C LEU A 96 11.61 3.30 -7.13
N ASN A 97 12.77 3.55 -6.51
CA ASN A 97 13.99 3.94 -7.24
C ASN A 97 14.77 2.72 -7.75
N GLU A 98 15.81 2.96 -8.52
CA GLU A 98 16.66 1.90 -9.09
C GLU A 98 17.40 1.09 -8.03
N ALA A 99 17.64 1.67 -6.86
CA ALA A 99 18.26 0.99 -5.73
C ALA A 99 17.25 0.16 -4.90
N GLY A 100 15.99 0.00 -5.36
CA GLY A 100 14.94 -0.74 -4.66
C GLY A 100 14.44 -0.04 -3.40
N ARG A 101 14.53 1.30 -3.32
CA ARG A 101 14.06 2.08 -2.18
C ARG A 101 12.87 2.95 -2.54
N CYS A 102 11.90 3.03 -1.63
CA CYS A 102 10.74 3.89 -1.76
C CYS A 102 11.13 5.36 -1.60
N ARG A 103 10.92 6.18 -2.63
CA ARG A 103 11.21 7.63 -2.62
C ARG A 103 10.29 8.42 -1.69
N ILE A 104 9.12 7.87 -1.37
CA ILE A 104 8.14 8.50 -0.48
C ILE A 104 8.04 7.78 0.86
N HIS A 105 9.09 7.09 1.30
CA HIS A 105 9.02 6.25 2.52
C HIS A 105 8.47 7.00 3.74
N ALA A 106 8.87 8.26 3.96
CA ALA A 106 8.36 9.10 5.04
C ALA A 106 6.90 9.54 4.85
N TYR A 107 6.41 9.54 3.61
CA TYR A 107 5.08 10.01 3.21
C TYR A 107 4.18 8.89 2.69
N ARG A 108 4.54 7.64 2.95
CA ARG A 108 3.80 6.48 2.46
C ARG A 108 2.32 6.57 2.78
N PRO A 109 1.44 6.13 1.84
CA PRO A 109 0.02 5.95 2.12
C PRO A 109 -0.24 5.03 3.30
N GLY A 110 -1.41 5.17 3.91
CA GLY A 110 -1.81 4.40 5.08
C GLY A 110 -1.71 2.89 4.86
N ILE A 111 -2.12 2.39 3.71
CA ILE A 111 -1.99 0.97 3.33
C ILE A 111 -0.52 0.52 3.32
N CYS A 112 0.37 1.30 2.72
CA CYS A 112 1.80 0.98 2.68
C CYS A 112 2.47 1.02 4.07
N ARG A 113 1.97 1.86 4.98
CA ARG A 113 2.47 1.93 6.37
C ARG A 113 1.93 0.80 7.22
N LEU A 114 0.71 0.36 6.93
CA LEU A 114 0.06 -0.73 7.65
C LEU A 114 0.66 -2.10 7.29
N PHE A 115 1.09 -2.26 6.04
CA PHE A 115 1.64 -3.52 5.54
C PHE A 115 2.78 -4.06 6.45
N PRO A 116 2.81 -5.34 6.82
CA PRO A 116 2.06 -6.48 6.26
C PRO A 116 0.68 -6.73 6.88
N LEU A 117 0.15 -5.82 7.66
CA LEU A 117 -1.22 -5.94 8.14
C LEU A 117 -2.21 -5.49 7.06
N GLY A 118 -3.35 -6.18 6.98
CA GLY A 118 -4.52 -5.77 6.25
C GLY A 118 -5.66 -5.44 7.22
N ARG A 119 -6.71 -4.78 6.72
CA ARG A 119 -7.95 -4.53 7.48
C ARG A 119 -9.03 -5.49 7.04
N PHE A 120 -9.69 -6.08 8.01
CA PHE A 120 -10.88 -6.90 7.82
C PHE A 120 -12.08 -6.12 8.36
N TYR A 121 -12.99 -5.74 7.48
CA TYR A 121 -14.16 -4.95 7.81
C TYR A 121 -15.36 -5.85 8.07
N GLU A 122 -16.01 -5.66 9.21
CA GLU A 122 -17.22 -6.37 9.61
C GLU A 122 -18.10 -5.49 10.51
N ASN A 123 -19.41 -5.52 10.28
CA ASN A 123 -20.41 -4.83 11.13
C ASN A 123 -20.11 -3.34 11.38
N GLY A 124 -19.66 -2.60 10.37
CA GLY A 124 -19.35 -1.18 10.48
C GLY A 124 -18.09 -0.85 11.28
N SER A 125 -17.30 -1.85 11.61
CA SER A 125 -16.00 -1.74 12.28
C SER A 125 -14.94 -2.48 11.49
N PHE A 126 -13.71 -2.51 11.98
CA PHE A 126 -12.65 -3.30 11.38
C PHE A 126 -11.67 -3.83 12.45
N GLN A 127 -11.04 -4.93 12.10
CA GLN A 127 -9.90 -5.51 12.79
C GLN A 127 -8.76 -5.66 11.79
N TYR A 128 -7.60 -6.05 12.28
CA TYR A 128 -6.45 -6.29 11.43
C TYR A 128 -6.18 -7.78 11.28
N PHE A 129 -5.59 -8.17 10.16
CA PHE A 129 -5.03 -9.51 9.97
C PHE A 129 -3.59 -9.42 9.51
N LEU A 130 -2.77 -10.37 9.89
CA LEU A 130 -1.36 -10.44 9.50
C LEU A 130 -1.20 -11.28 8.23
N GLN A 131 -0.56 -10.73 7.21
CA GLN A 131 -0.20 -11.45 5.99
C GLN A 131 1.08 -12.24 6.24
N ILE A 132 0.94 -13.57 6.38
CA ILE A 132 2.03 -14.46 6.87
C ILE A 132 3.15 -14.72 5.87
N HIS A 133 2.95 -14.40 4.60
CA HIS A 133 3.95 -14.60 3.55
C HIS A 133 4.81 -13.36 3.30
N GLU A 134 4.53 -12.28 4.01
CA GLU A 134 5.14 -10.98 3.80
C GLU A 134 5.98 -10.53 5.01
N CYS A 135 7.00 -9.74 4.78
CA CYS A 135 7.84 -9.13 5.83
C CYS A 135 8.37 -10.15 6.86
N LYS A 136 8.98 -11.21 6.38
CA LYS A 136 9.57 -12.29 7.21
C LYS A 136 10.89 -11.88 7.83
#